data_ee9e34016a74afd942187cafe2796a17
#
_entry.id   ee9e34016a74afd942187cafe2796a17
#
_cell.length_a   1.000
_cell.length_b   1.000
_cell.length_c   1.000
_cell.angle_alpha   90.00
_cell.angle_beta   90.00
_cell.angle_gamma   90.00
#
_symmetry.space_group_name_H-M   'P 1'
#
loop_
_entity.id
_entity.type
_entity.pdbx_description
1 polymer ?
#
loop_
_entity_poly.entity_id
_entity_poly.type
_entity_poly.pdbx_seq_one_letter_code
_entity_poly.pdbx_strand_id
1 'polypeptide(L)'
;MGLGETLVDALIKEGYIHNYADIYKLKEHRDELIEKGIIGKEKNTDKLLAAIEKSKQNTPDRLLTALGIRNVGKNTAKQIMNYYDNLMALADAGEEELQNIPDIGATTAKCIYDFFHDEANIELIERLRQSGLNMQMPEKKEISDKLAGKTIVVTGSFDNYSRKDMEELIVSNGGKATGSVSKKTDYLVAGEAAGSKLDKANSLGVKVLTIDEFMEMIK
;
A
#
# COMPACT_ATOMS: atom_id res chain seq x y z
N MET A 1 -1.29 16.66 4.26
CA MET A 1 -1.80 17.33 5.47
C MET A 1 -2.75 16.34 6.11
N GLY A 2 -2.53 15.95 7.34
CA GLY A 2 -3.29 14.88 8.00
C GLY A 2 -4.02 15.39 9.24
N LEU A 3 -4.81 14.51 9.83
CA LEU A 3 -5.38 14.69 11.16
C LEU A 3 -4.23 14.56 12.18
N GLY A 4 -3.77 15.70 12.72
CA GLY A 4 -2.82 15.72 13.84
C GLY A 4 -3.56 15.57 15.17
N GLU A 5 -2.85 15.20 16.21
CA GLU A 5 -3.39 14.94 17.56
C GLU A 5 -4.29 16.10 18.04
N THR A 6 -3.81 17.34 18.00
CA THR A 6 -4.57 18.52 18.42
C THR A 6 -5.91 18.66 17.67
N LEU A 7 -5.95 18.35 16.39
CA LEU A 7 -7.18 18.44 15.60
C LEU A 7 -8.13 17.29 15.93
N VAL A 8 -7.62 16.09 16.12
CA VAL A 8 -8.41 14.93 16.56
C VAL A 8 -9.06 15.22 17.91
N ASP A 9 -8.29 15.75 18.88
CA ASP A 9 -8.79 16.13 20.20
C ASP A 9 -9.90 17.19 20.12
N ALA A 10 -9.72 18.19 19.26
CA ALA A 10 -10.74 19.21 19.04
C ALA A 10 -12.03 18.62 18.46
N LEU A 11 -11.92 17.71 17.48
CA LEU A 11 -13.08 17.06 16.87
C LEU A 11 -13.80 16.11 17.82
N ILE A 12 -13.06 15.42 18.70
CA ILE A 12 -13.62 14.58 19.77
C ILE A 12 -14.36 15.46 20.78
N LYS A 13 -13.73 16.56 21.26
CA LYS A 13 -14.31 17.49 22.24
C LYS A 13 -15.62 18.12 21.74
N GLU A 14 -15.67 18.44 20.46
CA GLU A 14 -16.86 19.02 19.83
C GLU A 14 -17.91 17.95 19.41
N GLY A 15 -17.64 16.66 19.65
CA GLY A 15 -18.58 15.57 19.42
C GLY A 15 -18.70 15.10 17.96
N TYR A 16 -17.75 15.48 17.09
CA TYR A 16 -17.76 15.03 15.69
C TYR A 16 -17.15 13.64 15.48
N ILE A 17 -16.28 13.20 16.38
CA ILE A 17 -15.58 11.91 16.31
C ILE A 17 -15.71 11.20 17.66
N HIS A 18 -16.24 9.96 17.63
CA HIS A 18 -16.30 9.03 18.75
C HIS A 18 -15.53 7.76 18.47
N ASN A 19 -15.32 7.43 17.20
CA ASN A 19 -14.56 6.29 16.72
C ASN A 19 -13.94 6.59 15.35
N TYR A 20 -13.12 5.68 14.84
CA TYR A 20 -12.41 5.88 13.56
C TYR A 20 -13.34 6.03 12.35
N ALA A 21 -14.54 5.41 12.36
CA ALA A 21 -15.47 5.50 11.24
C ALA A 21 -16.10 6.89 11.11
N ASP A 22 -16.22 7.63 12.21
CA ASP A 22 -16.78 8.98 12.19
C ASP A 22 -15.92 9.98 11.43
N ILE A 23 -14.61 9.71 11.28
CA ILE A 23 -13.71 10.51 10.46
C ILE A 23 -14.22 10.62 9.02
N TYR A 24 -14.79 9.55 8.50
CA TYR A 24 -15.31 9.49 7.12
C TYR A 24 -16.68 10.14 6.94
N LYS A 25 -17.34 10.53 8.05
CA LYS A 25 -18.59 11.30 8.07
C LYS A 25 -18.37 12.80 8.24
N LEU A 26 -17.15 13.27 8.52
CA LEU A 26 -16.85 14.69 8.70
C LEU A 26 -17.28 15.56 7.52
N LYS A 27 -17.38 14.99 6.32
CA LYS A 27 -17.88 15.69 5.13
C LYS A 27 -19.32 16.17 5.30
N GLU A 28 -20.16 15.46 6.06
CA GLU A 28 -21.54 15.80 6.35
C GLU A 28 -21.65 17.08 7.21
N HIS A 29 -20.59 17.38 7.98
CA HIS A 29 -20.51 18.56 8.88
C HIS A 29 -19.64 19.69 8.31
N ARG A 30 -19.35 19.69 6.98
CA ARG A 30 -18.43 20.62 6.34
C ARG A 30 -18.68 22.08 6.75
N ASP A 31 -19.91 22.55 6.61
CA ASP A 31 -20.25 23.96 6.81
C ASP A 31 -20.14 24.37 8.30
N GLU A 32 -20.57 23.51 9.22
CA GLU A 32 -20.39 23.69 10.66
C GLU A 32 -18.90 23.75 11.06
N LEU A 33 -18.08 22.88 10.48
CA LEU A 33 -16.62 22.84 10.74
C LEU A 33 -15.92 24.12 10.25
N ILE A 34 -16.43 24.72 9.16
CA ILE A 34 -15.94 26.00 8.64
C ILE A 34 -16.39 27.13 9.54
N GLU A 35 -17.68 27.18 9.90
CA GLU A 35 -18.27 28.21 10.76
C GLU A 35 -17.58 28.27 12.13
N LYS A 36 -17.38 27.12 12.76
CA LYS A 36 -16.67 27.00 14.04
C LYS A 36 -15.15 27.16 13.92
N GLY A 37 -14.60 27.10 12.72
CA GLY A 37 -13.16 27.24 12.47
C GLY A 37 -12.29 26.12 13.05
N ILE A 38 -12.85 24.95 13.37
CA ILE A 38 -12.17 23.82 14.04
C ILE A 38 -10.98 23.31 13.20
N ILE A 39 -11.16 23.18 11.88
CA ILE A 39 -10.10 22.76 10.94
C ILE A 39 -9.42 23.99 10.33
N GLY A 40 -10.06 25.13 10.44
CA GLY A 40 -9.71 26.38 9.82
C GLY A 40 -10.77 26.86 8.84
N LYS A 41 -10.37 27.74 7.89
CA LYS A 41 -11.31 28.25 6.89
C LYS A 41 -11.54 27.22 5.78
N GLU A 42 -12.50 27.50 4.91
CA GLU A 42 -12.97 26.69 3.79
C GLU A 42 -11.86 25.91 3.07
N LYS A 43 -10.81 26.59 2.60
CA LYS A 43 -9.69 25.95 1.87
C LYS A 43 -9.01 24.84 2.66
N ASN A 44 -8.82 25.00 3.97
CA ASN A 44 -8.17 23.98 4.81
C ASN A 44 -9.12 22.82 5.09
N THR A 45 -10.39 23.12 5.35
CA THR A 45 -11.44 22.13 5.56
C THR A 45 -11.60 21.26 4.32
N ASP A 46 -11.77 21.86 3.15
CA ASP A 46 -11.90 21.13 1.89
C ASP A 46 -10.68 20.27 1.57
N LYS A 47 -9.48 20.80 1.82
CA LYS A 47 -8.24 20.03 1.64
C LYS A 47 -8.16 18.82 2.57
N LEU A 48 -8.60 18.94 3.80
CA LEU A 48 -8.63 17.81 4.73
C LEU A 48 -9.68 16.79 4.30
N LEU A 49 -10.90 17.23 4.00
CA LEU A 49 -11.99 16.34 3.57
C LEU A 49 -11.63 15.58 2.28
N ALA A 50 -10.99 16.25 1.32
CA ALA A 50 -10.47 15.61 0.12
C ALA A 50 -9.39 14.56 0.42
N ALA A 51 -8.51 14.83 1.40
CA ALA A 51 -7.49 13.86 1.83
C ALA A 51 -8.12 12.64 2.52
N ILE A 52 -9.16 12.83 3.33
CA ILE A 52 -9.92 11.75 3.96
C ILE A 52 -10.61 10.89 2.87
N GLU A 53 -11.28 11.52 1.91
CA GLU A 53 -11.93 10.82 0.81
C GLU A 53 -10.93 9.98 0.00
N LYS A 54 -9.80 10.59 -0.36
CA LYS A 54 -8.72 9.89 -1.06
C LYS A 54 -8.18 8.70 -0.28
N SER A 55 -8.16 8.78 1.06
CA SER A 55 -7.64 7.70 1.91
C SER A 55 -8.46 6.42 1.86
N LYS A 56 -9.74 6.48 1.45
CA LYS A 56 -10.61 5.31 1.27
C LYS A 56 -10.07 4.32 0.24
N GLN A 57 -9.27 4.82 -0.72
CA GLN A 57 -8.65 4.02 -1.77
C GLN A 57 -7.31 3.37 -1.36
N ASN A 58 -6.85 3.60 -0.12
CA ASN A 58 -5.67 2.93 0.38
C ASN A 58 -5.87 1.40 0.40
N THR A 59 -4.77 0.67 0.26
CA THR A 59 -4.79 -0.80 0.34
C THR A 59 -5.09 -1.29 1.75
N PRO A 60 -5.74 -2.45 1.91
CA PRO A 60 -6.14 -3.02 3.21
C PRO A 60 -4.99 -3.23 4.20
N ASP A 61 -3.77 -3.46 3.76
CA ASP A 61 -2.60 -3.55 4.64
C ASP A 61 -2.34 -2.26 5.42
N ARG A 62 -2.66 -1.10 4.81
CA ARG A 62 -2.57 0.20 5.48
C ARG A 62 -3.67 0.36 6.51
N LEU A 63 -4.89 -0.12 6.21
CA LEU A 63 -6.00 -0.13 7.15
C LEU A 63 -5.69 -1.06 8.34
N LEU A 64 -5.21 -2.28 8.07
CA LEU A 64 -4.82 -3.24 9.10
C LEU A 64 -3.74 -2.66 10.04
N THR A 65 -2.76 -1.92 9.47
CA THR A 65 -1.77 -1.19 10.27
C THR A 65 -2.42 -0.12 11.16
N ALA A 66 -3.41 0.61 10.64
CA ALA A 66 -4.08 1.72 11.33
C ALA A 66 -5.03 1.26 12.44
N LEU A 67 -5.51 0.01 12.41
CA LEU A 67 -6.35 -0.56 13.47
C LEU A 67 -5.61 -0.73 14.81
N GLY A 68 -4.28 -0.62 14.83
CA GLY A 68 -3.50 -0.60 16.07
C GLY A 68 -3.42 -1.95 16.79
N ILE A 69 -3.59 -3.06 16.08
CA ILE A 69 -3.47 -4.40 16.65
C ILE A 69 -2.06 -4.60 17.18
N ARG A 70 -1.95 -5.09 18.42
CA ARG A 70 -0.67 -5.32 19.07
C ARG A 70 0.20 -6.26 18.22
N ASN A 71 1.48 -5.94 18.05
CA ASN A 71 2.46 -6.64 17.21
C ASN A 71 2.20 -6.60 15.70
N VAL A 72 1.17 -5.89 15.23
CA VAL A 72 0.88 -5.73 13.81
C VAL A 72 1.34 -4.35 13.34
N GLY A 73 2.59 -4.25 12.94
CA GLY A 73 3.14 -3.08 12.28
C GLY A 73 2.97 -3.15 10.75
N LYS A 74 3.48 -2.14 10.05
CA LYS A 74 3.35 -2.00 8.59
C LYS A 74 3.83 -3.23 7.81
N ASN A 75 4.99 -3.80 8.20
CA ASN A 75 5.54 -4.98 7.50
C ASN A 75 4.69 -6.22 7.77
N THR A 76 4.30 -6.43 9.02
CA THR A 76 3.44 -7.53 9.44
C THR A 76 2.08 -7.46 8.74
N ALA A 77 1.45 -6.28 8.71
CA ALA A 77 0.18 -6.07 8.01
C ALA A 77 0.28 -6.37 6.52
N LYS A 78 1.35 -5.90 5.86
CA LYS A 78 1.60 -6.20 4.45
C LYS A 78 1.78 -7.71 4.21
N GLN A 79 2.49 -8.39 5.11
CA GLN A 79 2.72 -9.83 5.03
C GLN A 79 1.42 -10.62 5.17
N ILE A 80 0.59 -10.29 6.18
CA ILE A 80 -0.72 -10.89 6.38
C ILE A 80 -1.58 -10.70 5.12
N MET A 81 -1.67 -9.48 4.60
CA MET A 81 -2.46 -9.17 3.40
C MET A 81 -1.88 -9.71 2.09
N ASN A 82 -0.71 -10.34 2.11
CA ASN A 82 -0.25 -11.17 0.99
C ASN A 82 -0.91 -12.57 0.97
N TYR A 83 -1.46 -13.03 2.08
CA TYR A 83 -2.18 -14.31 2.19
C TYR A 83 -3.69 -14.15 2.07
N TYR A 84 -4.22 -12.98 2.42
CA TYR A 84 -5.64 -12.68 2.37
C TYR A 84 -5.92 -11.58 1.36
N ASP A 85 -6.77 -11.86 0.38
CA ASP A 85 -7.14 -10.88 -0.66
C ASP A 85 -8.12 -9.82 -0.13
N ASN A 86 -8.80 -10.11 0.98
CA ASN A 86 -9.78 -9.23 1.60
C ASN A 86 -9.56 -9.14 3.10
N LEU A 87 -9.63 -7.92 3.66
CA LEU A 87 -9.47 -7.69 5.10
C LEU A 87 -10.52 -8.43 5.93
N MET A 88 -11.76 -8.55 5.43
CA MET A 88 -12.84 -9.24 6.14
C MET A 88 -12.59 -10.74 6.29
N ALA A 89 -11.77 -11.35 5.44
CA ALA A 89 -11.40 -12.75 5.55
C ALA A 89 -10.62 -13.07 6.84
N LEU A 90 -10.03 -12.07 7.50
CA LEU A 90 -9.37 -12.23 8.79
C LEU A 90 -10.36 -12.52 9.94
N ALA A 91 -11.64 -12.20 9.78
CA ALA A 91 -12.69 -12.55 10.75
C ALA A 91 -12.98 -14.07 10.77
N ASP A 92 -12.71 -14.76 9.66
CA ASP A 92 -12.91 -16.21 9.54
C ASP A 92 -11.60 -16.98 9.74
N ALA A 93 -10.46 -16.28 9.85
CA ALA A 93 -9.14 -16.90 9.98
C ALA A 93 -8.93 -17.51 11.37
N GLY A 94 -8.54 -18.79 11.42
CA GLY A 94 -8.16 -19.45 12.66
C GLY A 94 -6.77 -19.04 13.18
N GLU A 95 -6.55 -19.13 14.50
CA GLU A 95 -5.26 -18.80 15.11
C GLU A 95 -4.10 -19.64 14.55
N GLU A 96 -4.33 -20.95 14.33
CA GLU A 96 -3.33 -21.85 13.74
C GLU A 96 -3.02 -21.47 12.28
N GLU A 97 -4.03 -21.08 11.51
CA GLU A 97 -3.86 -20.62 10.13
C GLU A 97 -2.99 -19.37 10.08
N LEU A 98 -3.24 -18.40 10.96
CA LEU A 98 -2.44 -17.19 11.07
C LEU A 98 -0.98 -17.48 11.43
N GLN A 99 -0.71 -18.49 12.26
CA GLN A 99 0.64 -18.93 12.62
C GLN A 99 1.41 -19.56 11.46
N ASN A 100 0.72 -20.09 10.44
CA ASN A 100 1.37 -20.64 9.24
C ASN A 100 1.93 -19.57 8.31
N ILE A 101 1.58 -18.30 8.53
CA ILE A 101 2.17 -17.17 7.78
C ILE A 101 3.60 -16.95 8.28
N PRO A 102 4.61 -16.91 7.39
CA PRO A 102 6.00 -16.64 7.79
C PRO A 102 6.11 -15.39 8.66
N ASP A 103 6.97 -15.42 9.65
CA ASP A 103 7.23 -14.35 10.63
C ASP A 103 6.03 -13.97 11.53
N ILE A 104 4.91 -14.71 11.46
CA ILE A 104 3.78 -14.56 12.37
C ILE A 104 3.87 -15.64 13.47
N GLY A 105 4.39 -15.25 14.62
CA GLY A 105 4.44 -16.14 15.79
C GLY A 105 3.10 -16.23 16.52
N ALA A 106 2.98 -17.22 17.42
CA ALA A 106 1.77 -17.49 18.19
C ALA A 106 1.18 -16.24 18.90
N THR A 107 2.04 -15.41 19.49
CA THR A 107 1.59 -14.17 20.16
C THR A 107 0.93 -13.19 19.20
N THR A 108 1.49 -13.01 18.02
CA THR A 108 0.95 -12.09 16.99
C THR A 108 -0.34 -12.67 16.41
N ALA A 109 -0.36 -13.97 16.08
CA ALA A 109 -1.55 -14.66 15.59
C ALA A 109 -2.72 -14.53 16.58
N LYS A 110 -2.45 -14.76 17.88
CA LYS A 110 -3.46 -14.57 18.92
C LYS A 110 -3.97 -13.13 19.00
N CYS A 111 -3.11 -12.13 18.91
CA CYS A 111 -3.55 -10.73 18.92
C CYS A 111 -4.47 -10.40 17.74
N ILE A 112 -4.19 -10.95 16.55
CA ILE A 112 -5.01 -10.76 15.36
C ILE A 112 -6.34 -11.49 15.54
N TYR A 113 -6.30 -12.76 15.96
CA TYR A 113 -7.48 -13.57 16.21
C TYR A 113 -8.42 -12.89 17.21
N ASP A 114 -7.90 -12.51 18.40
CA ASP A 114 -8.68 -11.85 19.44
C ASP A 114 -9.32 -10.54 18.92
N PHE A 115 -8.58 -9.75 18.12
CA PHE A 115 -9.09 -8.51 17.57
C PHE A 115 -10.25 -8.72 16.60
N PHE A 116 -10.14 -9.69 15.69
CA PHE A 116 -11.17 -9.98 14.68
C PHE A 116 -12.32 -10.86 15.22
N HIS A 117 -12.25 -11.32 16.49
CA HIS A 117 -13.34 -12.02 17.18
C HIS A 117 -13.99 -11.18 18.29
N ASP A 118 -13.55 -9.93 18.45
CA ASP A 118 -14.20 -8.96 19.34
C ASP A 118 -15.33 -8.24 18.58
N GLU A 119 -16.55 -8.29 19.11
CA GLU A 119 -17.76 -7.76 18.48
C GLU A 119 -17.66 -6.26 18.18
N ALA A 120 -17.05 -5.47 19.10
CA ALA A 120 -16.91 -4.02 18.91
C ALA A 120 -15.94 -3.69 17.77
N ASN A 121 -14.88 -4.49 17.61
CA ASN A 121 -13.92 -4.32 16.52
C ASN A 121 -14.53 -4.74 15.18
N ILE A 122 -15.31 -5.82 15.14
CA ILE A 122 -16.05 -6.25 13.94
C ILE A 122 -17.03 -5.15 13.50
N GLU A 123 -17.80 -4.61 14.44
CA GLU A 123 -18.72 -3.51 14.16
C GLU A 123 -18.00 -2.28 13.62
N LEU A 124 -16.83 -1.94 14.18
CA LEU A 124 -16.01 -0.82 13.69
C LEU A 124 -15.55 -1.06 12.25
N ILE A 125 -15.03 -2.26 11.96
CA ILE A 125 -14.57 -2.61 10.60
C ILE A 125 -15.74 -2.55 9.61
N GLU A 126 -16.91 -3.05 9.99
CA GLU A 126 -18.09 -3.00 9.15
C GLU A 126 -18.54 -1.56 8.87
N ARG A 127 -18.52 -0.67 9.86
CA ARG A 127 -18.77 0.77 9.68
C ARG A 127 -17.76 1.42 8.74
N LEU A 128 -16.47 1.04 8.83
CA LEU A 128 -15.44 1.51 7.91
C LEU A 128 -15.71 1.03 6.48
N ARG A 129 -16.10 -0.23 6.32
CA ARG A 129 -16.51 -0.81 5.03
C ARG A 129 -17.70 -0.07 4.42
N GLN A 130 -18.73 0.18 5.22
CA GLN A 130 -19.93 0.94 4.80
C GLN A 130 -19.60 2.40 4.45
N SER A 131 -18.57 2.98 5.07
CA SER A 131 -18.06 4.30 4.72
C SER A 131 -17.28 4.33 3.40
N GLY A 132 -17.13 3.18 2.74
CA GLY A 132 -16.50 3.05 1.42
C GLY A 132 -14.99 2.83 1.45
N LEU A 133 -14.41 2.38 2.57
CA LEU A 133 -13.01 2.01 2.61
C LEU A 133 -12.76 0.74 1.80
N ASN A 134 -11.65 0.74 1.10
CA ASN A 134 -11.23 -0.41 0.32
C ASN A 134 -10.80 -1.57 1.25
N MET A 135 -11.53 -2.69 1.18
CA MET A 135 -11.24 -3.91 1.93
C MET A 135 -10.54 -4.97 1.08
N GLN A 136 -10.40 -4.72 -0.24
CA GLN A 136 -9.88 -5.67 -1.19
C GLN A 136 -8.44 -5.32 -1.58
N MET A 137 -7.53 -6.27 -1.49
CA MET A 137 -6.20 -6.13 -2.07
C MET A 137 -6.31 -6.06 -3.60
N PRO A 138 -5.46 -5.27 -4.25
CA PRO A 138 -5.39 -5.33 -5.71
C PRO A 138 -5.09 -6.77 -6.13
N GLU A 139 -5.75 -7.22 -7.21
CA GLU A 139 -5.45 -8.53 -7.78
C GLU A 139 -3.94 -8.69 -7.91
N LYS A 140 -3.42 -9.78 -7.37
CA LYS A 140 -2.03 -10.15 -7.62
C LYS A 140 -1.96 -10.38 -9.13
N LYS A 141 -1.31 -9.49 -9.86
CA LYS A 141 -0.94 -9.78 -11.24
C LYS A 141 -0.25 -11.14 -11.18
N GLU A 142 -0.75 -12.11 -11.92
CA GLU A 142 -0.11 -13.43 -12.02
C GLU A 142 1.38 -13.20 -12.21
N ILE A 143 2.18 -13.74 -11.30
CA ILE A 143 3.63 -13.66 -11.44
C ILE A 143 3.94 -14.58 -12.61
N SER A 144 4.19 -13.99 -13.76
CA SER A 144 4.72 -14.69 -14.90
C SER A 144 6.17 -15.05 -14.60
N ASP A 145 6.59 -16.26 -14.94
CA ASP A 145 7.98 -16.72 -14.74
C ASP A 145 8.91 -16.32 -15.89
N LYS A 146 8.46 -15.47 -16.81
CA LYS A 146 9.21 -15.09 -18.02
C LYS A 146 10.58 -14.46 -17.72
N LEU A 147 10.70 -13.78 -16.58
CA LEU A 147 11.94 -13.18 -16.10
C LEU A 147 12.50 -13.91 -14.88
N ALA A 148 12.07 -15.14 -14.59
CA ALA A 148 12.52 -15.90 -13.44
C ALA A 148 14.06 -16.00 -13.40
N GLY A 149 14.65 -15.68 -12.25
CA GLY A 149 16.11 -15.72 -12.04
C GLY A 149 16.89 -14.58 -12.72
N LYS A 150 16.23 -13.64 -13.43
CA LYS A 150 16.91 -12.50 -14.08
C LYS A 150 17.00 -11.31 -13.16
N THR A 151 18.17 -10.68 -13.11
CA THR A 151 18.40 -9.42 -12.41
C THR A 151 18.44 -8.30 -13.44
N ILE A 152 17.55 -7.32 -13.31
CA ILE A 152 17.34 -6.28 -14.30
C ILE A 152 17.47 -4.91 -13.65
N VAL A 153 18.15 -3.99 -14.33
CA VAL A 153 18.27 -2.58 -13.94
C VAL A 153 17.53 -1.72 -14.94
N VAL A 154 16.85 -0.70 -14.43
CA VAL A 154 16.15 0.29 -15.25
C VAL A 154 16.84 1.65 -15.15
N THR A 155 17.01 2.34 -16.28
CA THR A 155 17.63 3.67 -16.35
C THR A 155 17.01 4.52 -17.45
N GLY A 156 17.06 5.85 -17.28
CA GLY A 156 16.44 6.79 -18.20
C GLY A 156 14.95 7.04 -17.93
N SER A 157 14.31 7.78 -18.83
CA SER A 157 12.88 8.07 -18.82
C SER A 157 12.14 7.32 -19.92
N PHE A 158 10.87 7.03 -19.68
CA PHE A 158 9.99 6.28 -20.58
C PHE A 158 8.67 7.05 -20.72
N ASP A 159 8.16 7.22 -21.92
CA ASP A 159 6.99 8.06 -22.21
C ASP A 159 5.72 7.60 -21.47
N ASN A 160 5.51 6.29 -21.36
CA ASN A 160 4.27 5.71 -20.83
C ASN A 160 4.44 5.01 -19.48
N TYR A 161 5.66 4.94 -18.92
CA TYR A 161 5.96 4.20 -17.71
C TYR A 161 6.84 5.01 -16.77
N SER A 162 6.46 5.11 -15.52
CA SER A 162 7.39 5.57 -14.49
C SER A 162 8.44 4.49 -14.21
N ARG A 163 9.56 4.89 -13.62
CA ARG A 163 10.56 3.92 -13.16
C ARG A 163 9.97 2.86 -12.23
N LYS A 164 9.03 3.26 -11.40
CA LYS A 164 8.35 2.35 -10.46
C LYS A 164 7.49 1.33 -11.21
N ASP A 165 6.78 1.77 -12.25
CA ASP A 165 5.97 0.87 -13.08
C ASP A 165 6.86 -0.17 -13.77
N MET A 166 8.04 0.23 -14.27
CA MET A 166 9.00 -0.69 -14.87
C MET A 166 9.57 -1.69 -13.86
N GLU A 167 9.89 -1.24 -12.64
CA GLU A 167 10.34 -2.12 -11.56
C GLU A 167 9.23 -3.12 -11.15
N GLU A 168 7.96 -2.68 -11.12
CA GLU A 168 6.80 -3.53 -10.86
C GLU A 168 6.57 -4.55 -11.98
N LEU A 169 6.75 -4.18 -13.26
CA LEU A 169 6.69 -5.11 -14.40
C LEU A 169 7.75 -6.20 -14.31
N ILE A 170 8.98 -5.85 -13.91
CA ILE A 170 10.05 -6.84 -13.73
C ILE A 170 9.66 -7.84 -12.64
N VAL A 171 9.20 -7.35 -11.48
CA VAL A 171 8.85 -8.20 -10.33
C VAL A 171 7.62 -9.07 -10.63
N SER A 172 6.60 -8.51 -11.28
CA SER A 172 5.39 -9.26 -11.67
C SER A 172 5.64 -10.33 -12.73
N ASN A 173 6.81 -10.32 -13.38
CA ASN A 173 7.24 -11.36 -14.33
C ASN A 173 8.34 -12.27 -13.73
N GLY A 174 8.49 -12.32 -12.41
CA GLY A 174 9.42 -13.21 -11.71
C GLY A 174 10.88 -12.75 -11.69
N GLY A 175 11.16 -11.54 -12.22
CA GLY A 175 12.49 -10.95 -12.23
C GLY A 175 12.84 -10.19 -10.95
N LYS A 176 14.12 -9.87 -10.79
CA LYS A 176 14.63 -9.04 -9.70
C LYS A 176 15.04 -7.66 -10.22
N ALA A 177 14.31 -6.61 -9.81
CA ALA A 177 14.70 -5.24 -10.10
C ALA A 177 15.77 -4.75 -9.12
N THR A 178 16.85 -4.12 -9.64
CA THR A 178 17.92 -3.56 -8.81
C THR A 178 18.30 -2.15 -9.24
N GLY A 179 18.76 -1.35 -8.27
CA GLY A 179 19.09 0.06 -8.49
C GLY A 179 20.45 0.32 -9.16
N SER A 180 21.36 -0.66 -9.21
CA SER A 180 22.71 -0.49 -9.69
C SER A 180 23.17 -1.64 -10.60
N VAL A 181 23.94 -1.30 -11.64
CA VAL A 181 24.51 -2.28 -12.57
C VAL A 181 25.74 -2.96 -11.95
N SER A 182 25.82 -4.27 -12.05
CA SER A 182 26.94 -5.11 -11.59
C SER A 182 27.16 -6.30 -12.52
N LYS A 183 28.19 -7.09 -12.29
CA LYS A 183 28.45 -8.35 -13.03
C LYS A 183 27.32 -9.40 -12.87
N LYS A 184 26.41 -9.20 -11.89
CA LYS A 184 25.25 -10.06 -11.65
C LYS A 184 23.97 -9.53 -12.34
N THR A 185 24.07 -8.43 -13.10
CA THR A 185 22.97 -7.86 -13.84
C THR A 185 22.86 -8.57 -15.18
N ASP A 186 21.72 -9.15 -15.47
CA ASP A 186 21.45 -9.84 -16.76
C ASP A 186 21.10 -8.85 -17.85
N TYR A 187 20.26 -7.85 -17.53
CA TYR A 187 19.79 -6.86 -18.50
C TYR A 187 19.75 -5.45 -17.90
N LEU A 188 20.04 -4.47 -18.75
CA LEU A 188 19.74 -3.07 -18.49
C LEU A 188 18.64 -2.63 -19.47
N VAL A 189 17.49 -2.19 -18.95
CA VAL A 189 16.47 -1.54 -19.76
C VAL A 189 16.75 -0.04 -19.78
N ALA A 190 17.07 0.49 -20.94
CA ALA A 190 17.46 1.88 -21.15
C ALA A 190 16.38 2.65 -21.88
N GLY A 191 15.84 3.70 -21.23
CA GLY A 191 14.99 4.71 -21.84
C GLY A 191 15.80 5.92 -22.31
N GLU A 192 15.09 7.03 -22.60
CA GLU A 192 15.73 8.28 -23.00
C GLU A 192 16.63 8.83 -21.88
N ALA A 193 17.71 9.49 -22.28
CA ALA A 193 18.69 10.08 -21.35
C ALA A 193 19.29 9.08 -20.34
N ALA A 194 19.46 7.82 -20.76
CA ALA A 194 20.15 6.80 -19.96
C ALA A 194 21.61 7.23 -19.71
N GLY A 195 21.92 7.64 -18.48
CA GLY A 195 23.22 8.20 -18.09
C GLY A 195 24.25 7.12 -17.71
N SER A 196 25.05 7.39 -16.70
CA SER A 196 26.21 6.57 -16.25
C SER A 196 25.96 5.07 -16.05
N LYS A 197 24.69 4.64 -15.87
CA LYS A 197 24.33 3.21 -15.79
C LYS A 197 24.47 2.51 -17.13
N LEU A 198 24.22 3.21 -18.26
CA LEU A 198 24.41 2.69 -19.60
C LEU A 198 25.91 2.46 -19.88
N ASP A 199 26.75 3.44 -19.56
CA ASP A 199 28.20 3.31 -19.72
C ASP A 199 28.74 2.15 -18.90
N LYS A 200 28.25 2.00 -17.67
CA LYS A 200 28.65 0.91 -16.79
C LYS A 200 28.17 -0.46 -17.30
N ALA A 201 26.96 -0.54 -17.86
CA ALA A 201 26.46 -1.77 -18.46
C ALA A 201 27.34 -2.21 -19.65
N ASN A 202 27.66 -1.27 -20.53
CA ASN A 202 28.53 -1.51 -21.68
C ASN A 202 29.93 -1.96 -21.23
N SER A 203 30.50 -1.32 -20.20
CA SER A 203 31.83 -1.70 -19.67
C SER A 203 31.87 -3.08 -19.02
N LEU A 204 30.75 -3.56 -18.49
CA LEU A 204 30.60 -4.87 -17.85
C LEU A 204 30.07 -5.95 -18.79
N GLY A 205 29.77 -5.62 -20.05
CA GLY A 205 29.18 -6.55 -21.02
C GLY A 205 27.76 -6.95 -20.71
N VAL A 206 27.03 -6.13 -19.93
CA VAL A 206 25.61 -6.36 -19.62
C VAL A 206 24.76 -6.02 -20.84
N LYS A 207 23.87 -6.93 -21.25
CA LYS A 207 22.99 -6.72 -22.40
C LYS A 207 22.03 -5.56 -22.14
N VAL A 208 22.04 -4.56 -23.02
CA VAL A 208 21.14 -3.41 -22.97
C VAL A 208 19.92 -3.72 -23.84
N LEU A 209 18.73 -3.45 -23.31
CA LEU A 209 17.44 -3.62 -23.99
C LEU A 209 16.77 -2.25 -24.12
N THR A 210 16.08 -2.04 -25.23
CA THR A 210 15.08 -1.00 -25.38
C THR A 210 13.81 -1.38 -24.60
N ILE A 211 12.89 -0.42 -24.44
CA ILE A 211 11.59 -0.72 -23.82
C ILE A 211 10.80 -1.74 -24.64
N ASP A 212 10.85 -1.64 -25.98
CA ASP A 212 10.13 -2.56 -26.86
C ASP A 212 10.66 -3.98 -26.78
N GLU A 213 11.98 -4.14 -26.76
CA GLU A 213 12.62 -5.44 -26.57
C GLU A 213 12.27 -6.04 -25.19
N PHE A 214 12.24 -5.21 -24.15
CA PHE A 214 11.82 -5.66 -22.81
C PHE A 214 10.35 -6.09 -22.81
N MET A 215 9.46 -5.30 -23.41
CA MET A 215 8.03 -5.63 -23.51
C MET A 215 7.78 -6.91 -24.30
N GLU A 216 8.55 -7.18 -25.35
CA GLU A 216 8.51 -8.44 -26.09
C GLU A 216 8.89 -9.64 -25.21
N MET A 217 9.85 -9.49 -24.28
CA MET A 217 10.25 -10.58 -23.38
C MET A 217 9.17 -10.95 -22.34
N ILE A 218 8.25 -10.02 -22.05
CA ILE A 218 7.20 -10.22 -21.05
C ILE A 218 5.80 -10.40 -21.65
N LYS A 219 5.69 -10.43 -22.98
CA LYS A 219 4.47 -10.85 -23.68
C LYS A 219 4.30 -12.36 -23.55
#